data_4659044432b63749e11344d8d8b3c94b
#
_entry.id   4659044432b63749e11344d8d8b3c94b
#
_cell.length_a   1.000
_cell.length_b   1.000
_cell.length_c   1.000
_cell.angle_alpha   90.00
_cell.angle_beta   90.00
_cell.angle_gamma   90.00
#
_symmetry.space_group_name_H-M   'P 1'
#
loop_
_entity.id
_entity.type
_entity.pdbx_description
1 polymer ?
#
loop_
_entity_poly.entity_id
_entity_poly.type
_entity_poly.pdbx_seq_one_letter_code
_entity_poly.pdbx_strand_id
1 'polypeptide(L)'
;QLMRFNSSICKSPDELLSLKEYIDRMKPDQKEIYYITAVNRETMEKSPYLEIFRKKDIEVLYLTDPNDEFLLSGLHEFEKKPIRSADQANLDLLKDSDKKIVDTTEEPQNYEETFKHLLKTIKVTLADRTIDVKESNRLVDSPCCLVNPDGVPSVHVQKLIQMVDTNYKISKKIMEINRKHRMIQNLARMNETPSYQPLIEKIVNQLFENALMQDGVVYNPTSMAPRLNELLEELTKATLGEAKRIIV
;
A
#
# COMPACT_ATOMS: atom_id res chain seq x y z
N GLN A 1 24.45 20.61 -3.24
CA GLN A 1 23.68 21.13 -2.08
C GLN A 1 22.52 22.07 -2.45
N LEU A 2 22.06 22.04 -3.71
CA LEU A 2 20.97 22.92 -4.18
C LEU A 2 19.58 22.28 -4.04
N MET A 3 19.51 20.96 -3.82
CA MET A 3 18.24 20.25 -3.72
C MET A 3 17.60 20.47 -2.34
N ARG A 4 16.35 20.88 -2.37
CA ARG A 4 15.53 21.09 -1.19
C ARG A 4 14.22 20.34 -1.34
N PHE A 5 13.77 19.67 -0.29
CA PHE A 5 12.59 18.83 -0.26
C PHE A 5 11.66 19.20 0.90
N ASN A 6 10.38 19.00 0.70
CA ASN A 6 9.43 18.93 1.81
C ASN A 6 9.52 17.55 2.49
N SER A 7 9.00 17.40 3.69
CA SER A 7 8.96 16.11 4.38
C SER A 7 7.75 15.97 5.30
N SER A 8 7.57 14.78 5.83
CA SER A 8 6.47 14.44 6.74
C SER A 8 6.46 15.24 8.05
N ILE A 9 7.60 15.82 8.47
CA ILE A 9 7.70 16.65 9.68
C ILE A 9 7.52 18.14 9.41
N CYS A 10 7.61 18.58 8.14
CA CYS A 10 7.39 19.98 7.77
C CYS A 10 5.95 20.40 8.07
N LYS A 11 5.77 21.58 8.65
CA LYS A 11 4.44 22.10 9.02
C LYS A 11 3.70 22.77 7.85
N SER A 12 4.44 23.19 6.84
CA SER A 12 3.88 23.81 5.63
C SER A 12 4.53 23.28 4.36
N PRO A 13 3.88 23.40 3.19
CA PRO A 13 4.49 23.04 1.91
C PRO A 13 5.73 23.88 1.54
N ASP A 14 5.85 25.08 2.07
CA ASP A 14 6.96 25.99 1.79
C ASP A 14 8.20 25.72 2.64
N GLU A 15 8.06 24.88 3.66
CA GLU A 15 9.17 24.47 4.52
C GLU A 15 9.98 23.39 3.81
N LEU A 16 11.21 23.74 3.43
CA LEU A 16 12.08 22.86 2.66
C LEU A 16 13.37 22.57 3.41
N LEU A 17 13.83 21.33 3.31
CA LEU A 17 15.04 20.83 3.96
C LEU A 17 16.00 20.20 2.93
N SER A 18 17.27 20.12 3.28
CA SER A 18 18.30 19.40 2.54
C SER A 18 18.41 17.95 2.99
N LEU A 19 19.02 17.08 2.17
CA LEU A 19 19.36 15.72 2.57
C LEU A 19 20.26 15.67 3.83
N LYS A 20 21.11 16.67 4.00
CA LYS A 20 21.97 16.76 5.21
C LYS A 20 21.13 17.01 6.47
N GLU A 21 20.21 17.96 6.43
CA GLU A 21 19.28 18.21 7.55
C GLU A 21 18.39 17.01 7.86
N TYR A 22 18.02 16.22 6.85
CA TYR A 22 17.32 14.93 7.05
C TYR A 22 18.21 13.94 7.81
N ILE A 23 19.46 13.72 7.37
CA ILE A 23 20.40 12.79 8.01
C ILE A 23 20.66 13.18 9.46
N ASP A 24 20.83 14.47 9.75
CA ASP A 24 21.10 14.97 11.09
C ASP A 24 19.93 14.68 12.08
N ARG A 25 18.72 14.40 11.56
CA ARG A 25 17.54 14.03 12.34
C ARG A 25 17.21 12.53 12.30
N MET A 26 17.94 11.74 11.49
CA MET A 26 17.68 10.29 11.40
C MET A 26 17.84 9.63 12.77
N LYS A 27 17.02 8.62 13.04
CA LYS A 27 17.17 7.78 14.22
C LYS A 27 18.49 7.00 14.18
N PRO A 28 19.10 6.69 15.33
CA PRO A 28 20.40 6.00 15.37
C PRO A 28 20.43 4.64 14.67
N ASP A 29 19.30 3.93 14.67
CA ASP A 29 19.08 2.62 14.02
C ASP A 29 18.58 2.73 12.57
N GLN A 30 18.24 3.92 12.10
CA GLN A 30 17.78 4.12 10.73
C GLN A 30 18.95 4.02 9.74
N LYS A 31 18.83 3.15 8.75
CA LYS A 31 19.89 2.87 7.78
C LYS A 31 19.65 3.53 6.43
N GLU A 32 18.42 3.88 6.09
CA GLU A 32 18.02 4.36 4.78
C GLU A 32 17.34 5.73 4.87
N ILE A 33 17.48 6.53 3.81
CA ILE A 33 16.71 7.76 3.58
C ILE A 33 15.45 7.37 2.81
N TYR A 34 14.29 7.80 3.28
CA TYR A 34 13.02 7.44 2.68
C TYR A 34 12.35 8.61 1.98
N TYR A 35 11.76 8.35 0.82
CA TYR A 35 10.93 9.31 0.12
C TYR A 35 9.63 8.66 -0.38
N ILE A 36 8.65 9.50 -0.69
CA ILE A 36 7.43 9.12 -1.39
C ILE A 36 7.11 10.17 -2.45
N THR A 37 6.59 9.72 -3.59
CA THR A 37 6.16 10.60 -4.68
C THR A 37 4.65 10.51 -4.85
N ALA A 38 3.97 11.65 -4.91
CA ALA A 38 2.56 11.74 -5.28
C ALA A 38 2.24 13.15 -5.83
N VAL A 39 1.02 13.32 -6.34
CA VAL A 39 0.55 14.56 -6.99
C VAL A 39 0.57 15.75 -6.04
N ASN A 40 0.33 15.51 -4.76
CA ASN A 40 0.31 16.54 -3.72
C ASN A 40 0.54 15.95 -2.33
N ARG A 41 0.80 16.82 -1.36
CA ARG A 41 1.07 16.48 0.03
C ARG A 41 -0.09 15.71 0.69
N GLU A 42 -1.34 16.10 0.46
CA GLU A 42 -2.51 15.45 1.06
C GLU A 42 -2.60 13.97 0.67
N THR A 43 -2.32 13.65 -0.60
CA THR A 43 -2.26 12.28 -1.10
C THR A 43 -1.16 11.48 -0.40
N MET A 44 0.02 12.07 -0.19
CA MET A 44 1.12 11.43 0.53
C MET A 44 0.75 11.14 1.98
N GLU A 45 0.18 12.12 2.68
CA GLU A 45 -0.22 12.00 4.08
C GLU A 45 -1.28 10.92 4.31
N LYS A 46 -2.13 10.64 3.33
CA LYS A 46 -3.15 9.57 3.37
C LYS A 46 -2.65 8.23 2.81
N SER A 47 -1.42 8.16 2.35
CA SER A 47 -0.87 6.97 1.72
C SER A 47 -0.70 5.81 2.70
N PRO A 48 -1.14 4.59 2.34
CA PRO A 48 -0.92 3.37 3.13
C PRO A 48 0.57 3.04 3.27
N TYR A 49 1.42 3.48 2.34
CA TYR A 49 2.86 3.27 2.43
C TYR A 49 3.48 3.94 3.64
N LEU A 50 2.91 5.06 4.11
CA LEU A 50 3.44 5.83 5.22
C LEU A 50 2.93 5.39 6.60
N GLU A 51 2.05 4.40 6.70
CA GLU A 51 1.49 3.96 7.98
C GLU A 51 2.58 3.49 8.95
N ILE A 52 3.50 2.64 8.49
CA ILE A 52 4.61 2.15 9.32
C ILE A 52 5.60 3.26 9.70
N PHE A 53 5.86 4.21 8.79
CA PHE A 53 6.75 5.33 9.06
C PHE A 53 6.17 6.23 10.16
N ARG A 54 4.87 6.54 10.08
CA ARG A 54 4.16 7.27 11.15
C ARG A 54 4.20 6.51 12.47
N LYS A 55 3.92 5.19 12.46
CA LYS A 55 3.95 4.36 13.65
C LYS A 55 5.33 4.29 14.29
N LYS A 56 6.39 4.26 13.49
CA LYS A 56 7.77 4.24 13.95
C LYS A 56 8.36 5.65 14.12
N ASP A 57 7.60 6.72 13.87
CA ASP A 57 8.06 8.11 13.89
C ASP A 57 9.34 8.29 13.07
N ILE A 58 9.31 7.87 11.82
CA ILE A 58 10.40 8.01 10.84
C ILE A 58 10.01 9.05 9.82
N GLU A 59 10.90 10.02 9.61
CA GLU A 59 10.73 11.07 8.61
C GLU A 59 10.78 10.50 7.19
N VAL A 60 9.91 11.01 6.29
CA VAL A 60 9.86 10.66 4.87
C VAL A 60 9.85 11.94 4.04
N LEU A 61 10.72 12.03 3.02
CA LEU A 61 10.76 13.12 2.07
C LEU A 61 9.53 13.05 1.15
N TYR A 62 8.93 14.20 0.86
CA TYR A 62 7.77 14.35 0.00
C TYR A 62 8.17 14.95 -1.34
N LEU A 63 7.99 14.20 -2.42
CA LEU A 63 8.32 14.60 -3.78
C LEU A 63 7.03 14.85 -4.56
N THR A 64 6.80 16.09 -4.93
CA THR A 64 5.67 16.49 -5.78
C THR A 64 6.06 16.67 -7.24
N ASP A 65 7.35 16.85 -7.51
CA ASP A 65 7.87 16.92 -8.87
C ASP A 65 8.49 15.56 -9.27
N PRO A 66 8.01 14.93 -10.36
CA PRO A 66 8.57 13.68 -10.86
C PRO A 66 10.07 13.77 -11.19
N ASN A 67 10.59 14.96 -11.52
CA ASN A 67 12.02 15.17 -11.77
C ASN A 67 12.85 14.95 -10.50
N ASP A 68 12.33 15.29 -9.32
CA ASP A 68 13.02 15.05 -8.05
C ASP A 68 13.22 13.55 -7.80
N GLU A 69 12.24 12.73 -8.17
CA GLU A 69 12.37 11.28 -8.07
C GLU A 69 13.43 10.73 -9.03
N PHE A 70 13.48 11.24 -10.26
CA PHE A 70 14.55 10.90 -11.20
C PHE A 70 15.93 11.23 -10.64
N LEU A 71 16.08 12.40 -10.03
CA LEU A 71 17.34 12.84 -9.43
C LEU A 71 17.72 11.96 -8.23
N LEU A 72 16.77 11.67 -7.33
CA LEU A 72 17.05 10.83 -6.16
C LEU A 72 17.30 9.36 -6.54
N SER A 73 16.58 8.82 -7.52
CA SER A 73 16.83 7.47 -8.03
C SER A 73 18.19 7.34 -8.71
N GLY A 74 18.66 8.42 -9.38
CA GLY A 74 20.01 8.48 -9.95
C GLY A 74 21.12 8.67 -8.90
N LEU A 75 20.81 9.32 -7.77
CA LEU A 75 21.77 9.50 -6.67
C LEU A 75 22.02 8.22 -5.89
N HIS A 76 21.02 7.32 -5.79
CA HIS A 76 21.04 6.03 -5.09
C HIS A 76 21.38 6.09 -3.60
N GLU A 77 22.33 6.92 -3.17
CA GLU A 77 22.76 7.11 -1.78
C GLU A 77 23.23 8.53 -1.50
N PHE A 78 23.16 8.96 -0.26
CA PHE A 78 23.74 10.20 0.23
C PHE A 78 24.40 9.96 1.60
N GLU A 79 25.67 10.38 1.77
CA GLU A 79 26.50 10.13 2.95
C GLU A 79 26.47 8.65 3.40
N LYS A 80 26.63 7.72 2.46
CA LYS A 80 26.58 6.26 2.67
C LYS A 80 25.24 5.72 3.16
N LYS A 81 24.16 6.50 3.05
CA LYS A 81 22.80 6.07 3.36
C LYS A 81 22.04 5.86 2.05
N PRO A 82 21.58 4.63 1.74
CA PRO A 82 20.76 4.36 0.58
C PRO A 82 19.49 5.21 0.58
N ILE A 83 19.06 5.66 -0.58
CA ILE A 83 17.81 6.39 -0.78
C ILE A 83 16.77 5.42 -1.34
N ARG A 84 15.63 5.28 -0.67
CA ARG A 84 14.59 4.31 -0.99
C ARG A 84 13.21 4.94 -1.06
N SER A 85 12.42 4.54 -2.07
CA SER A 85 11.02 4.90 -2.11
C SER A 85 10.20 4.08 -1.10
N ALA A 86 9.27 4.73 -0.40
CA ALA A 86 8.41 4.10 0.60
C ALA A 86 7.47 3.03 0.01
N ASP A 87 7.25 3.04 -1.30
CA ASP A 87 6.42 2.06 -2.03
C ASP A 87 7.19 0.78 -2.44
N GLN A 88 8.49 0.67 -2.14
CA GLN A 88 9.26 -0.54 -2.43
C GLN A 88 8.95 -1.69 -1.46
N ALA A 89 9.05 -2.93 -1.96
CA ALA A 89 8.71 -4.14 -1.21
C ALA A 89 9.67 -4.44 -0.05
N ASN A 90 10.97 -4.20 -0.26
CA ASN A 90 12.04 -4.60 0.66
C ASN A 90 12.73 -3.35 1.26
N LEU A 91 12.15 -2.79 2.32
CA LEU A 91 12.75 -1.72 3.09
C LEU A 91 13.42 -2.27 4.35
N ASP A 92 14.58 -1.72 4.72
CA ASP A 92 15.31 -2.20 5.90
C ASP A 92 14.47 -2.06 7.18
N LEU A 93 13.72 -0.99 7.31
CA LEU A 93 12.83 -0.77 8.45
C LEU A 93 11.75 -1.86 8.65
N LEU A 94 11.43 -2.64 7.61
CA LEU A 94 10.43 -3.72 7.67
C LEU A 94 11.01 -5.03 8.20
N LYS A 95 12.34 -5.20 8.18
CA LYS A 95 13.02 -6.43 8.63
C LYS A 95 12.92 -6.65 10.13
N ASP A 96 12.86 -5.58 10.91
CA ASP A 96 12.78 -5.64 12.37
C ASP A 96 11.34 -5.67 12.92
N SER A 97 10.33 -5.60 12.05
CA SER A 97 8.91 -5.63 12.45
C SER A 97 8.43 -7.01 12.93
N ASP A 98 9.23 -8.08 12.73
CA ASP A 98 8.92 -9.43 13.19
C ASP A 98 9.10 -9.65 14.68
N LYS A 99 9.67 -8.66 15.41
CA LYS A 99 9.88 -8.76 16.86
C LYS A 99 8.97 -7.81 17.64
N LYS A 100 7.79 -8.33 18.00
CA LYS A 100 6.92 -7.80 19.08
C LYS A 100 6.30 -6.41 18.83
N ILE A 101 5.36 -6.30 17.91
CA ILE A 101 4.20 -5.48 18.21
C ILE A 101 3.21 -6.43 18.90
N VAL A 102 3.24 -6.47 20.22
CA VAL A 102 2.20 -7.10 21.03
C VAL A 102 0.96 -6.22 20.86
N ASP A 103 0.18 -6.49 19.84
CA ASP A 103 -1.14 -5.93 19.68
C ASP A 103 -2.11 -6.90 20.36
N THR A 104 -2.83 -6.38 21.35
CA THR A 104 -3.82 -7.10 22.17
C THR A 104 -5.12 -7.44 21.45
N THR A 105 -5.14 -7.43 20.12
CA THR A 105 -6.28 -7.96 19.37
C THR A 105 -6.20 -9.49 19.38
N GLU A 106 -7.10 -10.13 20.15
CA GLU A 106 -7.25 -11.58 20.15
C GLU A 106 -7.51 -12.05 18.72
N GLU A 107 -6.52 -12.74 18.13
CA GLU A 107 -6.72 -13.40 16.85
C GLU A 107 -7.71 -14.55 17.03
N PRO A 108 -8.64 -14.74 16.08
CA PRO A 108 -9.58 -15.86 16.13
C PRO A 108 -8.83 -17.20 16.14
N GLN A 109 -9.39 -18.18 16.82
CA GLN A 109 -8.86 -19.54 16.83
C GLN A 109 -8.70 -20.05 15.37
N ASN A 110 -7.54 -20.64 15.02
CA ASN A 110 -7.16 -21.10 13.68
C ASN A 110 -7.01 -20.01 12.61
N TYR A 111 -6.87 -18.72 13.00
CA TYR A 111 -6.78 -17.62 12.05
C TYR A 111 -5.55 -17.72 11.14
N GLU A 112 -4.44 -18.24 11.61
CA GLU A 112 -3.23 -18.46 10.82
C GLU A 112 -3.49 -19.29 9.55
N GLU A 113 -4.24 -20.38 9.67
CA GLU A 113 -4.55 -21.27 8.54
C GLU A 113 -5.55 -20.64 7.58
N THR A 114 -6.64 -20.07 8.10
CA THR A 114 -7.67 -19.41 7.30
C THR A 114 -7.10 -18.21 6.55
N PHE A 115 -6.18 -17.46 7.16
CA PHE A 115 -5.49 -16.34 6.48
C PHE A 115 -4.57 -16.85 5.36
N LYS A 116 -3.82 -17.95 5.56
CA LYS A 116 -3.02 -18.57 4.50
C LYS A 116 -3.89 -19.06 3.33
N HIS A 117 -5.06 -19.60 3.62
CA HIS A 117 -6.02 -19.99 2.58
C HIS A 117 -6.51 -18.76 1.81
N LEU A 118 -6.86 -17.67 2.51
CA LEU A 118 -7.25 -16.42 1.87
C LEU A 118 -6.15 -15.87 0.95
N LEU A 119 -4.89 -15.85 1.39
CA LEU A 119 -3.78 -15.39 0.56
C LEU A 119 -3.66 -16.21 -0.74
N LYS A 120 -3.87 -17.53 -0.68
CA LYS A 120 -3.89 -18.39 -1.87
C LYS A 120 -5.05 -18.02 -2.80
N THR A 121 -6.24 -17.82 -2.25
CA THR A 121 -7.43 -17.39 -3.03
C THR A 121 -7.17 -16.06 -3.72
N ILE A 122 -6.66 -15.05 -3.01
CA ILE A 122 -6.31 -13.73 -3.58
C ILE A 122 -5.27 -13.89 -4.70
N LYS A 123 -4.24 -14.71 -4.47
CA LYS A 123 -3.19 -14.96 -5.46
C LYS A 123 -3.73 -15.61 -6.75
N VAL A 124 -4.66 -16.54 -6.63
CA VAL A 124 -5.33 -17.17 -7.80
C VAL A 124 -6.20 -16.15 -8.52
N THR A 125 -7.02 -15.39 -7.78
CA THR A 125 -7.94 -14.38 -8.34
C THR A 125 -7.18 -13.27 -9.10
N LEU A 126 -5.98 -12.90 -8.64
CA LEU A 126 -5.18 -11.82 -9.21
C LEU A 126 -3.94 -12.29 -10.01
N ALA A 127 -3.85 -13.58 -10.37
CA ALA A 127 -2.66 -14.18 -10.99
C ALA A 127 -2.13 -13.42 -12.21
N ASP A 128 -3.04 -12.87 -13.05
CA ASP A 128 -2.65 -12.12 -14.25
C ASP A 128 -2.33 -10.64 -13.95
N ARG A 129 -2.62 -10.15 -12.74
CA ARG A 129 -2.57 -8.73 -12.37
C ARG A 129 -1.45 -8.39 -11.38
N THR A 130 -0.99 -9.36 -10.60
CA THR A 130 0.07 -9.20 -9.59
C THR A 130 1.24 -10.12 -9.84
N ILE A 131 2.41 -9.78 -9.28
CA ILE A 131 3.58 -10.68 -9.25
C ILE A 131 3.41 -11.68 -8.12
N ASP A 132 2.96 -11.19 -6.96
CA ASP A 132 2.76 -12.00 -5.76
C ASP A 132 1.74 -11.35 -4.83
N VAL A 133 1.25 -12.15 -3.86
CA VAL A 133 0.39 -11.69 -2.77
C VAL A 133 0.99 -12.20 -1.47
N LYS A 134 1.25 -11.30 -0.52
CA LYS A 134 1.89 -11.65 0.76
C LYS A 134 1.30 -10.87 1.93
N GLU A 135 1.59 -11.32 3.15
CA GLU A 135 1.31 -10.57 4.36
C GLU A 135 2.12 -9.28 4.41
N SER A 136 1.50 -8.21 4.90
CA SER A 136 2.14 -6.91 5.04
C SER A 136 2.78 -6.72 6.41
N ASN A 137 4.00 -6.19 6.40
CA ASN A 137 4.70 -5.73 7.61
C ASN A 137 4.66 -4.20 7.77
N ARG A 138 4.01 -3.48 6.82
CA ARG A 138 3.93 -2.00 6.84
C ARG A 138 2.56 -1.45 7.18
N LEU A 139 1.50 -2.20 6.88
CA LEU A 139 0.14 -1.72 7.06
C LEU A 139 -0.30 -1.76 8.52
N VAL A 140 -0.98 -0.69 8.95
CA VAL A 140 -1.55 -0.53 10.29
C VAL A 140 -3.07 -0.44 10.18
N ASP A 141 -3.57 0.49 9.38
CA ASP A 141 -5.00 0.81 9.26
C ASP A 141 -5.60 0.35 7.92
N SER A 142 -4.83 0.37 6.83
CA SER A 142 -5.32 -0.02 5.50
C SER A 142 -5.38 -1.55 5.34
N PRO A 143 -6.35 -2.08 4.55
CA PRO A 143 -6.51 -3.52 4.34
C PRO A 143 -5.44 -4.11 3.42
N CYS A 144 -4.96 -3.34 2.46
CA CYS A 144 -3.95 -3.75 1.49
C CYS A 144 -3.25 -2.55 0.85
N CYS A 145 -2.11 -2.81 0.21
CA CYS A 145 -1.44 -1.89 -0.70
C CYS A 145 -0.71 -2.65 -1.81
N LEU A 146 -0.21 -1.92 -2.82
CA LEU A 146 0.52 -2.48 -3.96
C LEU A 146 1.96 -1.96 -3.93
N VAL A 147 2.93 -2.82 -3.65
CA VAL A 147 4.34 -2.41 -3.56
C VAL A 147 5.13 -2.79 -4.81
N ASN A 148 6.09 -1.95 -5.15
CA ASN A 148 6.99 -2.20 -6.27
C ASN A 148 8.08 -3.22 -5.85
N PRO A 149 8.41 -4.20 -6.72
CA PRO A 149 9.63 -5.00 -6.56
C PRO A 149 10.87 -4.11 -6.56
N ASP A 150 11.97 -4.63 -6.00
CA ASP A 150 13.24 -3.91 -6.00
C ASP A 150 13.71 -3.59 -7.43
N GLY A 151 14.22 -2.38 -7.59
CA GLY A 151 14.73 -1.90 -8.88
C GLY A 151 13.64 -1.45 -9.86
N VAL A 152 12.36 -1.60 -9.53
CA VAL A 152 11.26 -1.07 -10.34
C VAL A 152 10.99 0.37 -9.90
N PRO A 153 10.98 1.34 -10.83
CA PRO A 153 10.65 2.74 -10.54
C PRO A 153 9.22 2.88 -9.99
N SER A 154 8.94 4.01 -9.33
CA SER A 154 7.57 4.32 -8.91
C SER A 154 6.62 4.41 -10.10
N VAL A 155 5.32 4.32 -9.84
CA VAL A 155 4.31 4.47 -10.88
C VAL A 155 4.41 5.82 -11.59
N HIS A 156 4.81 6.88 -10.88
CA HIS A 156 4.97 8.20 -11.47
C HIS A 156 6.06 8.21 -12.55
N VAL A 157 7.23 7.64 -12.26
CA VAL A 157 8.33 7.50 -13.22
C VAL A 157 7.93 6.57 -14.37
N GLN A 158 7.27 5.45 -14.07
CA GLN A 158 6.80 4.53 -15.12
C GLN A 158 5.81 5.20 -16.08
N LYS A 159 4.92 6.08 -15.59
CA LYS A 159 4.03 6.88 -16.44
C LYS A 159 4.79 7.87 -17.32
N LEU A 160 5.84 8.52 -16.80
CA LEU A 160 6.68 9.40 -17.62
C LEU A 160 7.38 8.61 -18.73
N ILE A 161 7.93 7.43 -18.42
CA ILE A 161 8.53 6.55 -19.44
C ILE A 161 7.46 6.18 -20.49
N GLN A 162 6.24 5.84 -20.08
CA GLN A 162 5.15 5.50 -21.00
C GLN A 162 4.71 6.65 -21.90
N MET A 163 4.88 7.92 -21.46
CA MET A 163 4.61 9.08 -22.32
C MET A 163 5.64 9.22 -23.45
N VAL A 164 6.88 8.76 -23.23
CA VAL A 164 7.96 8.80 -24.21
C VAL A 164 7.99 7.53 -25.06
N ASP A 165 7.77 6.37 -24.43
CA ASP A 165 7.67 5.06 -25.08
C ASP A 165 6.28 4.46 -24.86
N THR A 166 5.42 4.59 -25.84
CA THR A 166 4.02 4.09 -25.81
C THR A 166 3.92 2.57 -25.69
N ASN A 167 5.00 1.82 -25.97
CA ASN A 167 5.05 0.36 -25.81
C ASN A 167 5.43 -0.04 -24.37
N TYR A 168 5.89 0.90 -23.54
CA TYR A 168 6.24 0.62 -22.17
C TYR A 168 5.00 0.21 -21.38
N LYS A 169 5.08 -0.93 -20.69
CA LYS A 169 4.00 -1.42 -19.82
C LYS A 169 4.35 -1.18 -18.37
N ILE A 170 3.42 -0.60 -17.64
CA ILE A 170 3.55 -0.44 -16.18
C ILE A 170 3.73 -1.83 -15.56
N SER A 171 4.76 -1.98 -14.75
CA SER A 171 5.14 -3.23 -14.12
C SER A 171 4.04 -3.73 -13.17
N LYS A 172 3.83 -5.04 -13.17
CA LYS A 172 2.98 -5.67 -12.14
C LYS A 172 3.61 -5.44 -10.76
N LYS A 173 2.76 -5.37 -9.75
CA LYS A 173 3.15 -5.13 -8.35
C LYS A 173 2.93 -6.35 -7.47
N ILE A 174 3.47 -6.31 -6.27
CA ILE A 174 3.17 -7.27 -5.20
C ILE A 174 2.05 -6.67 -4.36
N MET A 175 0.98 -7.44 -4.10
CA MET A 175 -0.08 -7.02 -3.20
C MET A 175 0.25 -7.44 -1.77
N GLU A 176 0.34 -6.46 -0.88
CA GLU A 176 0.50 -6.70 0.55
C GLU A 176 -0.86 -6.62 1.26
N ILE A 177 -1.14 -7.60 2.13
CA ILE A 177 -2.42 -7.76 2.84
C ILE A 177 -2.20 -7.57 4.33
N ASN A 178 -3.00 -6.69 4.93
CA ASN A 178 -2.97 -6.46 6.37
C ASN A 178 -3.77 -7.54 7.11
N ARG A 179 -3.07 -8.51 7.68
CA ARG A 179 -3.63 -9.59 8.47
C ARG A 179 -4.55 -9.10 9.61
N LYS A 180 -4.24 -7.95 10.21
CA LYS A 180 -4.95 -7.41 11.38
C LYS A 180 -6.19 -6.62 11.01
N HIS A 181 -6.36 -6.25 9.75
CA HIS A 181 -7.50 -5.46 9.32
C HIS A 181 -8.80 -6.28 9.41
N ARG A 182 -9.83 -5.71 10.06
CA ARG A 182 -11.10 -6.40 10.37
C ARG A 182 -11.79 -6.99 9.12
N MET A 183 -11.76 -6.26 8.00
CA MET A 183 -12.33 -6.76 6.74
C MET A 183 -11.56 -7.99 6.22
N ILE A 184 -10.23 -8.02 6.35
CA ILE A 184 -9.40 -9.16 5.95
C ILE A 184 -9.68 -10.38 6.84
N GLN A 185 -9.86 -10.17 8.15
CA GLN A 185 -10.26 -11.24 9.07
C GLN A 185 -11.63 -11.81 8.70
N ASN A 186 -12.59 -10.97 8.34
CA ASN A 186 -13.90 -11.42 7.89
C ASN A 186 -13.80 -12.19 6.56
N LEU A 187 -13.02 -11.71 5.59
CA LEU A 187 -12.79 -12.42 4.33
C LEU A 187 -12.13 -13.78 4.53
N ALA A 188 -11.18 -13.90 5.47
CA ALA A 188 -10.56 -15.17 5.79
C ALA A 188 -11.58 -16.20 6.31
N ARG A 189 -12.51 -15.78 7.18
CA ARG A 189 -13.60 -16.63 7.66
C ARG A 189 -14.58 -17.00 6.54
N MET A 190 -14.96 -16.03 5.71
CA MET A 190 -15.88 -16.29 4.57
C MET A 190 -15.25 -17.26 3.57
N ASN A 191 -13.94 -17.24 3.39
CA ASN A 191 -13.21 -18.06 2.43
C ASN A 191 -13.29 -19.57 2.74
N GLU A 192 -13.61 -19.95 3.97
CA GLU A 192 -13.83 -21.35 4.36
C GLU A 192 -15.19 -21.92 3.88
N THR A 193 -16.06 -21.06 3.34
CA THR A 193 -17.39 -21.44 2.89
C THR A 193 -17.53 -21.24 1.37
N PRO A 194 -17.66 -22.33 0.58
CA PRO A 194 -17.66 -22.26 -0.88
C PRO A 194 -18.75 -21.35 -1.49
N SER A 195 -19.90 -21.18 -0.83
CA SER A 195 -20.97 -20.31 -1.32
C SER A 195 -20.59 -18.82 -1.37
N TYR A 196 -19.56 -18.38 -0.64
CA TYR A 196 -19.08 -17.00 -0.66
C TYR A 196 -18.02 -16.73 -1.71
N GLN A 197 -17.50 -17.74 -2.42
CA GLN A 197 -16.41 -17.54 -3.39
C GLN A 197 -16.70 -16.46 -4.45
N PRO A 198 -17.90 -16.39 -5.06
CA PRO A 198 -18.18 -15.33 -6.03
C PRO A 198 -18.13 -13.92 -5.43
N LEU A 199 -18.56 -13.77 -4.17
CA LEU A 199 -18.52 -12.50 -3.46
C LEU A 199 -17.07 -12.14 -3.09
N ILE A 200 -16.27 -13.10 -2.63
CA ILE A 200 -14.86 -12.91 -2.30
C ILE A 200 -14.08 -12.45 -3.54
N GLU A 201 -14.29 -13.06 -4.70
CA GLU A 201 -13.65 -12.65 -5.95
C GLU A 201 -13.98 -11.19 -6.31
N LYS A 202 -15.23 -10.77 -6.15
CA LYS A 202 -15.65 -9.38 -6.38
C LYS A 202 -14.93 -8.42 -5.41
N ILE A 203 -14.87 -8.76 -4.11
CA ILE A 203 -14.22 -7.95 -3.09
C ILE A 203 -12.72 -7.87 -3.36
N VAL A 204 -12.05 -8.97 -3.66
CA VAL A 204 -10.62 -9.02 -3.96
C VAL A 204 -10.26 -8.15 -5.17
N ASN A 205 -11.03 -8.25 -6.26
CA ASN A 205 -10.86 -7.38 -7.42
C ASN A 205 -11.07 -5.91 -7.08
N GLN A 206 -12.07 -5.59 -6.25
CA GLN A 206 -12.32 -4.21 -5.82
C GLN A 206 -11.19 -3.68 -4.93
N LEU A 207 -10.68 -4.48 -3.99
CA LEU A 207 -9.53 -4.12 -3.15
C LEU A 207 -8.29 -3.82 -3.98
N PHE A 208 -8.00 -4.65 -4.97
CA PHE A 208 -6.88 -4.43 -5.88
C PHE A 208 -7.03 -3.12 -6.67
N GLU A 209 -8.22 -2.84 -7.19
CA GLU A 209 -8.45 -1.61 -7.95
C GLU A 209 -8.47 -0.36 -7.08
N ASN A 210 -8.97 -0.46 -5.83
CA ASN A 210 -8.83 0.62 -4.86
C ASN A 210 -7.36 0.95 -4.58
N ALA A 211 -6.51 -0.07 -4.45
CA ALA A 211 -5.07 0.13 -4.24
C ALA A 211 -4.40 0.75 -5.49
N LEU A 212 -4.80 0.38 -6.70
CA LEU A 212 -4.34 1.04 -7.93
C LEU A 212 -4.76 2.52 -7.98
N MET A 213 -6.00 2.84 -7.58
CA MET A 213 -6.47 4.24 -7.53
C MET A 213 -5.67 5.07 -6.54
N GLN A 214 -5.29 4.49 -5.39
CA GLN A 214 -4.40 5.16 -4.42
C GLN A 214 -3.02 5.48 -5.02
N ASP A 215 -2.54 4.66 -5.95
CA ASP A 215 -1.32 4.93 -6.73
C ASP A 215 -1.54 5.91 -7.91
N GLY A 216 -2.75 6.46 -8.02
CA GLY A 216 -3.11 7.34 -9.15
C GLY A 216 -3.26 6.60 -10.48
N VAL A 217 -3.44 5.27 -10.46
CA VAL A 217 -3.70 4.46 -11.65
C VAL A 217 -5.20 4.16 -11.73
N VAL A 218 -5.89 4.81 -12.66
CA VAL A 218 -7.27 4.46 -12.98
C VAL A 218 -7.26 3.36 -14.04
N TYR A 219 -7.52 2.12 -13.61
CA TYR A 219 -7.38 0.96 -14.50
C TYR A 219 -8.51 0.84 -15.50
N ASN A 220 -9.75 0.74 -15.05
CA ASN A 220 -10.92 0.60 -15.91
C ASN A 220 -12.21 0.99 -15.16
N PRO A 221 -12.63 2.26 -15.21
CA PRO A 221 -13.86 2.72 -14.54
C PRO A 221 -15.12 1.97 -15.02
N THR A 222 -15.15 1.53 -16.27
CA THR A 222 -16.30 0.84 -16.86
C THR A 222 -16.55 -0.52 -16.25
N SER A 223 -15.51 -1.23 -15.80
CA SER A 223 -15.64 -2.51 -15.09
C SER A 223 -15.76 -2.35 -13.58
N MET A 224 -15.20 -1.29 -13.01
CA MET A 224 -15.22 -1.02 -11.58
C MET A 224 -16.63 -0.63 -11.09
N ALA A 225 -17.30 0.30 -11.77
CA ALA A 225 -18.59 0.82 -11.34
C ALA A 225 -19.70 -0.24 -11.25
N PRO A 226 -19.89 -1.14 -12.22
CA PRO A 226 -20.87 -2.24 -12.09
C PRO A 226 -20.58 -3.14 -10.90
N ARG A 227 -19.32 -3.54 -10.68
CA ARG A 227 -18.94 -4.39 -9.54
C ARG A 227 -19.18 -3.70 -8.20
N LEU A 228 -18.86 -2.41 -8.09
CA LEU A 228 -19.14 -1.64 -6.89
C LEU A 228 -20.64 -1.58 -6.61
N ASN A 229 -21.48 -1.38 -7.63
CA ASN A 229 -22.93 -1.41 -7.50
C ASN A 229 -23.44 -2.77 -7.01
N GLU A 230 -22.90 -3.88 -7.56
CA GLU A 230 -23.24 -5.23 -7.09
C GLU A 230 -22.84 -5.45 -5.63
N LEU A 231 -21.68 -4.97 -5.20
CA LEU A 231 -21.25 -5.06 -3.79
C LEU A 231 -22.15 -4.23 -2.87
N LEU A 232 -22.58 -3.04 -3.29
CA LEU A 232 -23.53 -2.20 -2.56
C LEU A 232 -24.91 -2.86 -2.48
N GLU A 233 -25.34 -3.53 -3.55
CA GLU A 233 -26.61 -4.30 -3.54
C GLU A 233 -26.55 -5.46 -2.55
N GLU A 234 -25.47 -6.23 -2.52
CA GLU A 234 -25.28 -7.30 -1.55
C GLU A 234 -25.25 -6.77 -0.10
N LEU A 235 -24.59 -5.64 0.14
CA LEU A 235 -24.57 -4.97 1.45
C LEU A 235 -25.98 -4.57 1.90
N THR A 236 -26.76 -3.96 1.00
CA THR A 236 -28.14 -3.52 1.31
C THR A 236 -29.07 -4.71 1.57
N LYS A 237 -28.93 -5.80 0.82
CA LYS A 237 -29.67 -7.05 1.08
C LYS A 237 -29.34 -7.66 2.45
N ALA A 238 -28.07 -7.72 2.81
CA ALA A 238 -27.63 -8.25 4.09
C ALA A 238 -28.19 -7.44 5.25
N THR A 239 -28.13 -6.11 5.18
CA THR A 239 -28.65 -5.19 6.19
C THR A 239 -30.17 -5.36 6.39
N LEU A 240 -30.93 -5.49 5.30
CA LEU A 240 -32.39 -5.73 5.37
C LEU A 240 -32.72 -7.14 5.89
N GLY A 241 -31.89 -8.15 5.60
CA GLY A 241 -32.03 -9.50 6.10
C GLY A 241 -31.80 -9.60 7.62
N GLU A 242 -30.84 -8.84 8.16
CA GLU A 242 -30.62 -8.75 9.61
C GLU A 242 -31.77 -8.00 10.31
N ALA A 243 -32.27 -6.92 9.74
CA ALA A 243 -33.41 -6.18 10.30
C ALA A 243 -34.67 -7.08 10.45
N LYS A 244 -34.92 -8.00 9.52
CA LYS A 244 -36.02 -8.96 9.62
C LYS A 244 -35.87 -10.00 10.74
N ARG A 245 -34.62 -10.30 11.16
CA ARG A 245 -34.35 -11.22 12.27
C ARG A 245 -34.53 -10.59 13.65
N ILE A 246 -34.50 -9.25 13.74
CA ILE A 246 -34.68 -8.52 15.01
C ILE A 246 -36.16 -8.24 15.30
N ILE A 247 -37.03 -8.34 14.29
CA ILE A 247 -38.49 -8.01 14.41
C ILE A 247 -39.35 -9.27 14.65
N VAL A 248 -38.76 -10.47 14.69
CA VAL A 248 -39.42 -11.75 15.02
C VAL A 248 -38.93 -12.22 16.38
#